data_6c3b7bb3614e88cba9ecba8a09c65f6b
#
_entry.id   6c3b7bb3614e88cba9ecba8a09c65f6b
#
_cell.length_a   1.000
_cell.length_b   1.000
_cell.length_c   1.000
_cell.angle_alpha   90.00
_cell.angle_beta   90.00
_cell.angle_gamma   90.00
#
_symmetry.space_group_name_H-M   'P 1'
#
loop_
_entity.id
_entity.type
_entity.pdbx_description
1 polymer ?
#
loop_
_entity_poly.entity_id
_entity_poly.type
_entity_poly.pdbx_seq_one_letter_code
_entity_poly.pdbx_strand_id
1 'polypeptide(L)'
;MHFVALLLKGTFLSPILPYFDQIIAVIIIICTSPTLINTVIKAIRNMFLFAPSSNTINTIKKRTEKVITKYPYQTTFYDVTKVGRRLWISVYFRPLETEIITLDLKNATEEIRKELKEEYKDFYVELIAEV
;
A
#
# COMPACT_ATOMS: atom_id res chain seq x y z
N MET A 1 30.04 -31.20 7.30
CA MET A 1 29.98 -31.64 5.87
C MET A 1 30.85 -32.87 5.60
N HIS A 2 32.01 -33.07 6.22
CA HIS A 2 32.86 -34.25 6.03
C HIS A 2 32.18 -35.59 6.37
N PHE A 3 31.25 -35.63 7.31
CA PHE A 3 30.60 -36.85 7.77
C PHE A 3 29.66 -37.48 6.70
N VAL A 4 28.94 -36.63 5.97
CA VAL A 4 28.02 -37.04 4.88
C VAL A 4 28.83 -37.56 3.68
N ALA A 5 29.96 -36.90 3.37
CA ALA A 5 30.84 -37.33 2.30
C ALA A 5 31.49 -38.71 2.57
N LEU A 6 31.77 -39.04 3.84
CA LEU A 6 32.35 -40.30 4.26
C LEU A 6 31.33 -41.47 4.15
N LEU A 7 30.07 -41.20 4.46
CA LEU A 7 28.97 -42.18 4.37
C LEU A 7 28.61 -42.53 2.92
N LEU A 8 28.85 -41.61 1.98
CA LEU A 8 28.56 -41.77 0.56
C LEU A 8 29.72 -42.35 -0.26
N LYS A 9 30.92 -42.47 0.36
CA LYS A 9 32.08 -43.12 -0.24
C LYS A 9 31.82 -44.61 -0.42
N GLY A 10 31.59 -45.03 -1.67
CA GLY A 10 31.29 -46.42 -2.00
C GLY A 10 29.88 -46.64 -2.57
N THR A 11 29.07 -45.61 -2.66
CA THR A 11 27.75 -45.66 -3.25
C THR A 11 27.79 -45.18 -4.70
N PHE A 12 26.77 -45.47 -5.48
CA PHE A 12 26.54 -44.99 -6.86
C PHE A 12 26.66 -43.46 -7.03
N LEU A 13 26.59 -42.72 -5.94
CA LEU A 13 26.70 -41.27 -5.86
C LEU A 13 28.13 -40.71 -5.78
N SER A 14 29.15 -41.60 -5.77
CA SER A 14 30.57 -41.21 -5.69
C SER A 14 31.00 -40.17 -6.73
N PRO A 15 30.57 -40.22 -8.03
CA PRO A 15 30.96 -39.22 -9.03
C PRO A 15 30.33 -37.83 -8.81
N ILE A 16 29.27 -37.75 -8.02
CA ILE A 16 28.54 -36.51 -7.77
C ILE A 16 29.10 -35.79 -6.52
N LEU A 17 29.88 -36.49 -5.68
CA LEU A 17 30.43 -35.94 -4.42
C LEU A 17 31.17 -34.61 -4.58
N PRO A 18 32.03 -34.40 -5.60
CA PRO A 18 32.71 -33.12 -5.76
C PRO A 18 31.80 -31.95 -6.11
N TYR A 19 30.61 -32.25 -6.64
CA TYR A 19 29.60 -31.23 -7.00
C TYR A 19 28.47 -31.07 -5.97
N PHE A 20 28.52 -31.83 -4.87
CA PHE A 20 27.44 -31.92 -3.90
C PHE A 20 27.19 -30.57 -3.23
N ASP A 21 28.24 -29.81 -2.86
CA ASP A 21 28.13 -28.49 -2.27
C ASP A 21 27.50 -27.47 -3.26
N GLN A 22 27.86 -27.60 -4.54
CA GLN A 22 27.31 -26.72 -5.59
C GLN A 22 25.83 -27.02 -5.84
N ILE A 23 25.46 -28.30 -5.85
CA ILE A 23 24.06 -28.71 -6.02
C ILE A 23 23.19 -28.20 -4.84
N ILE A 24 23.67 -28.38 -3.62
CA ILE A 24 22.96 -27.87 -2.43
C ILE A 24 22.85 -26.36 -2.51
N ALA A 25 23.91 -25.63 -2.86
CA ALA A 25 23.87 -24.18 -2.99
C ALA A 25 22.81 -23.72 -4.03
N VAL A 26 22.74 -24.41 -5.19
CA VAL A 26 21.74 -24.10 -6.22
C VAL A 26 20.32 -24.37 -5.71
N ILE A 27 20.10 -25.48 -5.01
CA ILE A 27 18.79 -25.80 -4.43
C ILE A 27 18.37 -24.73 -3.41
N ILE A 28 19.27 -24.31 -2.53
CA ILE A 28 18.99 -23.25 -1.54
C ILE A 28 18.64 -21.95 -2.24
N ILE A 29 19.37 -21.55 -3.28
CA ILE A 29 19.11 -20.34 -4.06
C ILE A 29 17.72 -20.41 -4.69
N ILE A 30 17.37 -21.52 -5.33
CA ILE A 30 16.06 -21.72 -5.96
C ILE A 30 14.95 -21.66 -4.93
N CYS A 31 15.12 -22.26 -3.76
CA CYS A 31 14.10 -22.27 -2.70
C CYS A 31 13.92 -20.89 -2.03
N THR A 32 15.00 -20.13 -1.88
CA THR A 32 14.97 -18.81 -1.19
C THR A 32 14.64 -17.66 -2.12
N SER A 33 14.96 -17.76 -3.42
CA SER A 33 14.72 -16.71 -4.41
C SER A 33 13.29 -16.16 -4.44
N PRO A 34 12.22 -16.97 -4.41
CA PRO A 34 10.86 -16.45 -4.43
C PRO A 34 10.55 -15.56 -3.23
N THR A 35 11.07 -15.94 -2.06
CA THR A 35 10.87 -15.15 -0.82
C THR A 35 11.60 -13.82 -0.89
N LEU A 36 12.85 -13.83 -1.39
CA LEU A 36 13.64 -12.61 -1.57
C LEU A 36 13.00 -11.67 -2.59
N ILE A 37 12.59 -12.18 -3.75
CA ILE A 37 11.92 -11.40 -4.80
C ILE A 37 10.64 -10.77 -4.27
N ASN A 38 9.80 -11.52 -3.59
CA ASN A 38 8.56 -11.01 -3.00
C ASN A 38 8.82 -9.94 -1.95
N THR A 39 9.89 -10.10 -1.15
CA THR A 39 10.26 -9.10 -0.13
C THR A 39 10.75 -7.80 -0.78
N VAL A 40 11.58 -7.90 -1.82
CA VAL A 40 12.06 -6.73 -2.58
C VAL A 40 10.89 -6.01 -3.27
N ILE A 41 10.00 -6.73 -3.94
CA ILE A 41 8.82 -6.15 -4.59
C ILE A 41 7.94 -5.42 -3.56
N LYS A 42 7.70 -6.04 -2.39
CA LYS A 42 6.93 -5.38 -1.32
C LYS A 42 7.64 -4.13 -0.79
N ALA A 43 8.96 -4.17 -0.62
CA ALA A 43 9.74 -3.02 -0.17
C ALA A 43 9.66 -1.88 -1.19
N ILE A 44 9.85 -2.17 -2.47
CA ILE A 44 9.73 -1.21 -3.57
C ILE A 44 8.32 -0.61 -3.59
N ARG A 45 7.27 -1.44 -3.53
CA ARG A 45 5.89 -0.98 -3.47
C ARG A 45 5.61 -0.05 -2.29
N ASN A 46 6.26 -0.25 -1.16
CA ASN A 46 6.09 0.60 0.01
C ASN A 46 6.88 1.91 -0.05
N MET A 47 7.94 1.96 -0.87
CA MET A 47 8.76 3.17 -1.07
C MET A 47 8.14 4.12 -2.10
N PHE A 48 7.48 3.59 -3.11
CA PHE A 48 6.85 4.41 -4.13
C PHE A 48 5.43 4.81 -3.71
N LEU A 49 5.02 6.01 -4.13
CA LEU A 49 3.67 6.53 -3.97
C LEU A 49 2.74 5.79 -4.94
N PHE A 50 2.13 4.72 -4.50
CA PHE A 50 1.18 3.99 -5.34
C PHE A 50 -0.25 4.48 -5.07
N ALA A 51 -0.97 4.65 -6.14
CA ALA A 51 -2.42 4.81 -6.05
C ALA A 51 -3.03 3.57 -5.37
N PRO A 52 -3.93 3.74 -4.41
CA PRO A 52 -4.66 2.63 -3.82
C PRO A 52 -5.46 1.87 -4.88
N SER A 53 -5.98 0.70 -4.52
CA SER A 53 -6.85 -0.04 -5.42
C SER A 53 -8.07 0.80 -5.82
N SER A 54 -8.56 0.61 -7.04
CA SER A 54 -9.75 1.31 -7.54
C SER A 54 -10.96 1.17 -6.60
N ASN A 55 -11.09 0.02 -5.93
CA ASN A 55 -12.14 -0.21 -4.95
C ASN A 55 -11.98 0.71 -3.72
N THR A 56 -10.76 0.85 -3.21
CA THR A 56 -10.45 1.76 -2.10
C THR A 56 -10.78 3.20 -2.46
N ILE A 57 -10.37 3.65 -3.65
CA ILE A 57 -10.66 5.01 -4.15
C ILE A 57 -12.15 5.25 -4.25
N ASN A 58 -12.91 4.32 -4.82
CA ASN A 58 -14.35 4.42 -4.97
C ASN A 58 -15.08 4.46 -3.61
N THR A 59 -14.63 3.67 -2.65
CA THR A 59 -15.19 3.67 -1.29
C THR A 59 -14.94 5.01 -0.60
N ILE A 60 -13.72 5.53 -0.67
CA ILE A 60 -13.36 6.84 -0.10
C ILE A 60 -14.20 7.93 -0.76
N LYS A 61 -14.26 7.95 -2.09
CA LYS A 61 -15.07 8.91 -2.85
C LYS A 61 -16.52 8.91 -2.41
N LYS A 62 -17.16 7.74 -2.36
CA LYS A 62 -18.56 7.60 -1.97
C LYS A 62 -18.85 8.07 -0.55
N ARG A 63 -17.97 7.75 0.41
CA ARG A 63 -18.12 8.18 1.81
C ARG A 63 -17.90 9.68 1.97
N THR A 64 -16.89 10.22 1.30
CA THR A 64 -16.58 11.66 1.34
C THR A 64 -17.68 12.48 0.69
N GLU A 65 -18.19 12.05 -0.45
CA GLU A 65 -19.27 12.72 -1.18
C GLU A 65 -20.57 12.79 -0.36
N LYS A 66 -20.89 11.72 0.38
CA LYS A 66 -22.04 11.68 1.32
C LYS A 66 -21.96 12.80 2.38
N VAL A 67 -20.76 13.15 2.82
CA VAL A 67 -20.56 14.23 3.80
C VAL A 67 -20.59 15.59 3.13
N ILE A 68 -19.83 15.77 2.04
CA ILE A 68 -19.70 17.06 1.35
C ILE A 68 -21.03 17.58 0.83
N THR A 69 -21.93 16.71 0.38
CA THR A 69 -23.27 17.10 -0.09
C THR A 69 -24.15 17.72 0.99
N LYS A 70 -23.79 17.64 2.27
CA LYS A 70 -24.48 18.33 3.36
C LYS A 70 -24.11 19.82 3.46
N TYR A 71 -23.03 20.21 2.81
CA TYR A 71 -22.46 21.54 2.82
C TYR A 71 -22.60 22.21 1.45
N PRO A 72 -22.53 23.52 1.32
CA PRO A 72 -22.62 24.23 0.05
C PRO A 72 -21.34 24.10 -0.78
N TYR A 73 -20.86 22.87 -0.96
CA TYR A 73 -19.63 22.53 -1.66
C TYR A 73 -19.89 21.48 -2.73
N GLN A 74 -19.21 21.63 -3.87
CA GLN A 74 -19.20 20.66 -4.94
C GLN A 74 -17.79 20.11 -5.11
N THR A 75 -17.64 18.80 -5.05
CA THR A 75 -16.36 18.14 -5.26
C THR A 75 -16.00 18.15 -6.75
N THR A 76 -14.78 18.55 -7.05
CA THR A 76 -14.24 18.59 -8.42
C THR A 76 -13.32 17.41 -8.67
N PHE A 77 -12.43 17.11 -7.74
CA PHE A 77 -11.44 16.06 -7.92
C PHE A 77 -11.08 15.40 -6.58
N TYR A 78 -10.64 14.14 -6.66
CA TYR A 78 -10.10 13.38 -5.56
C TYR A 78 -8.70 12.89 -5.89
N ASP A 79 -7.72 13.23 -5.07
CA ASP A 79 -6.41 12.59 -5.11
C ASP A 79 -6.24 11.70 -3.88
N VAL A 80 -6.01 10.42 -4.14
CA VAL A 80 -5.82 9.42 -3.08
C VAL A 80 -4.51 8.71 -3.32
N THR A 81 -3.55 9.00 -2.46
CA THR A 81 -2.19 8.47 -2.56
C THR A 81 -1.86 7.64 -1.32
N LYS A 82 -1.17 6.52 -1.51
CA LYS A 82 -0.71 5.69 -0.42
C LYS A 82 0.77 5.94 -0.17
N VAL A 83 1.09 6.46 1.02
CA VAL A 83 2.47 6.71 1.47
C VAL A 83 2.80 5.71 2.57
N GLY A 84 3.50 4.64 2.22
CA GLY A 84 3.77 3.55 3.15
C GLY A 84 2.48 2.85 3.62
N ARG A 85 2.14 3.01 4.90
CA ARG A 85 0.89 2.47 5.49
C ARG A 85 -0.24 3.48 5.53
N ARG A 86 0.06 4.77 5.36
CA ARG A 86 -0.89 5.88 5.48
C ARG A 86 -1.53 6.20 4.14
N LEU A 87 -2.83 6.43 4.16
CA LEU A 87 -3.56 6.99 3.02
C LEU A 87 -3.57 8.52 3.14
N TRP A 88 -3.16 9.18 2.08
CA TRP A 88 -3.28 10.62 1.93
C TRP A 88 -4.44 10.91 0.99
N ILE A 89 -5.43 11.64 1.47
CA ILE A 89 -6.68 11.88 0.75
C ILE A 89 -6.84 13.40 0.63
N SER A 90 -6.67 13.92 -0.57
CA SER A 90 -6.90 15.32 -0.89
C SER A 90 -8.21 15.43 -1.69
N VAL A 91 -9.14 16.19 -1.17
CA VAL A 91 -10.44 16.40 -1.79
C VAL A 91 -10.51 17.83 -2.27
N TYR A 92 -10.56 17.99 -3.58
CA TYR A 92 -10.71 19.30 -4.21
C TYR A 92 -12.18 19.63 -4.35
N PHE A 93 -12.56 20.82 -3.92
CA PHE A 93 -13.94 21.26 -3.95
C PHE A 93 -14.05 22.70 -4.42
N ARG A 94 -15.17 23.03 -5.02
CA ARG A 94 -15.57 24.39 -5.35
C ARG A 94 -16.75 24.80 -4.49
N PRO A 95 -16.70 25.96 -3.83
CA PRO A 95 -17.85 26.49 -3.11
C PRO A 95 -18.97 26.84 -4.09
N LEU A 96 -20.19 26.54 -3.73
CA LEU A 96 -21.39 26.93 -4.48
C LEU A 96 -21.77 28.38 -4.21
N GLU A 97 -21.31 28.92 -3.10
CA GLU A 97 -21.50 30.30 -2.68
C GLU A 97 -20.19 31.10 -2.77
N THR A 98 -20.27 32.42 -2.78
CA THR A 98 -19.10 33.28 -2.95
C THR A 98 -18.17 33.30 -1.73
N GLU A 99 -18.65 32.86 -0.57
CA GLU A 99 -17.88 32.84 0.66
C GLU A 99 -17.67 31.42 1.18
N ILE A 100 -16.45 31.11 1.58
CA ILE A 100 -16.12 29.86 2.27
C ILE A 100 -16.19 30.09 3.77
N ILE A 101 -17.12 29.43 4.44
CA ILE A 101 -17.23 29.47 5.89
C ILE A 101 -16.22 28.51 6.49
N THR A 102 -15.21 29.05 7.17
CA THR A 102 -14.11 28.24 7.77
C THR A 102 -14.64 27.22 8.78
N LEU A 103 -15.74 27.53 9.48
CA LEU A 103 -16.36 26.62 10.43
C LEU A 103 -16.96 25.39 9.72
N ASP A 104 -17.63 25.60 8.58
CA ASP A 104 -18.23 24.52 7.79
C ASP A 104 -17.15 23.62 7.20
N LEU A 105 -16.03 24.22 6.77
CA LEU A 105 -14.89 23.45 6.28
C LEU A 105 -14.28 22.56 7.36
N LYS A 106 -14.14 23.08 8.58
CA LYS A 106 -13.68 22.31 9.73
C LYS A 106 -14.63 21.18 10.08
N ASN A 107 -15.93 21.46 10.15
CA ASN A 107 -16.96 20.47 10.45
C ASN A 107 -17.00 19.38 9.39
N ALA A 108 -16.97 19.73 8.11
CA ALA A 108 -16.92 18.78 7.00
C ALA A 108 -15.68 17.87 7.09
N THR A 109 -14.51 18.45 7.38
CA THR A 109 -13.26 17.68 7.54
C THR A 109 -13.36 16.69 8.70
N GLU A 110 -13.93 17.10 9.83
CA GLU A 110 -14.09 16.23 11.00
C GLU A 110 -15.12 15.11 10.75
N GLU A 111 -16.24 15.40 10.07
CA GLU A 111 -17.21 14.38 9.67
C GLU A 111 -16.63 13.37 8.70
N ILE A 112 -15.90 13.82 7.67
CA ILE A 112 -15.20 12.92 6.72
C ILE A 112 -14.21 12.03 7.47
N ARG A 113 -13.43 12.61 8.37
CA ARG A 113 -12.47 11.86 9.19
C ARG A 113 -13.16 10.81 10.05
N LYS A 114 -14.32 11.12 10.61
CA LYS A 114 -15.11 10.19 11.41
C LYS A 114 -15.66 9.03 10.56
N GLU A 115 -16.23 9.32 9.40
CA GLU A 115 -16.75 8.30 8.47
C GLU A 115 -15.65 7.36 7.94
N LEU A 116 -14.46 7.90 7.65
CA LEU A 116 -13.34 7.09 7.15
C LEU A 116 -12.63 6.28 8.25
N LYS A 117 -12.67 6.75 9.51
CA LYS A 117 -12.02 6.07 10.64
C LYS A 117 -12.61 4.69 10.94
N GLU A 118 -13.85 4.44 10.52
CA GLU A 118 -14.49 3.13 10.66
C GLU A 118 -13.78 2.04 9.84
N GLU A 119 -13.20 2.40 8.70
CA GLU A 119 -12.62 1.46 7.75
C GLU A 119 -11.08 1.57 7.66
N TYR A 120 -10.56 2.77 7.84
CA TYR A 120 -9.12 3.06 7.70
C TYR A 120 -8.52 3.52 9.02
N LYS A 121 -7.46 2.84 9.48
CA LYS A 121 -6.80 3.15 10.77
C LYS A 121 -5.77 4.29 10.67
N ASP A 122 -5.10 4.41 9.53
CA ASP A 122 -4.01 5.38 9.33
C ASP A 122 -4.23 6.13 8.01
N PHE A 123 -4.78 7.34 8.12
CA PHE A 123 -5.07 8.19 6.97
C PHE A 123 -4.97 9.67 7.36
N TYR A 124 -4.76 10.50 6.35
CA TYR A 124 -4.81 11.96 6.44
C TYR A 124 -5.82 12.48 5.41
N VAL A 125 -6.65 13.42 5.81
CA VAL A 125 -7.64 14.05 4.93
C VAL A 125 -7.45 15.56 4.96
N GLU A 126 -7.39 16.15 3.79
CA GLU A 126 -7.40 17.58 3.59
C GLU A 126 -8.46 17.97 2.55
N LEU A 127 -9.07 19.15 2.76
CA LEU A 127 -9.99 19.76 1.82
C LEU A 127 -9.29 20.95 1.18
N ILE A 128 -9.25 21.00 -0.14
CA ILE A 128 -8.57 22.00 -0.94
C ILE A 128 -9.62 22.75 -1.78
N ALA A 129 -9.76 24.04 -1.51
CA ALA A 129 -10.65 24.88 -2.30
C ALA A 129 -10.00 25.23 -3.64
N GLU A 130 -10.71 24.95 -4.73
CA GLU A 130 -10.39 25.49 -6.05
C GLU A 130 -11.06 26.86 -6.22
N VAL A 131 -10.25 27.88 -6.37
CA VAL A 131 -10.68 29.28 -6.58
C VAL A 131 -10.74 29.58 -8.08
#